data_2f0fb166ecafcacc1f972c3c9cfb5aa5
#
_entry.id   2f0fb166ecafcacc1f972c3c9cfb5aa5
#
_cell.length_a   1.000
_cell.length_b   1.000
_cell.length_c   1.000
_cell.angle_alpha   90.00
_cell.angle_beta   90.00
_cell.angle_gamma   90.00
#
_symmetry.space_group_name_H-M   'P 1'
#
loop_
_entity.id
_entity.type
_entity.pdbx_description
1 polymer ?
#
loop_
_entity_poly.entity_id
_entity_poly.type
_entity_poly.pdbx_seq_one_letter_code
_entity_poly.pdbx_strand_id
1 'polypeptide(L)'
;MERLAIREIIKAVQGELICGSQRGEILGVSIDSRTIKKGEIFFALKGERFDGHDFIQKAIDKGATAAVVSRKKIVATKIAIIKVSHTLTALQELAKFYRQKFNPVVVGVTGSNGKTTTKDMLQALLSSKYTVTATLGNYNNIVGLPLTLFEISPKTEFLILEMGTNHAGEIKRLAEISLPQMGVITNIGATHLQFFRCISNVLSAKMELVQLLPRRGKVALNIDDTHLRSQFKKIKQKIITFGTDPQADVLANNIVISRPGEKERLSFTVCVGRDRKEFDLYCLGRYNIYNALAAISVAKEFGISLSLMADVLGKFKFPKLRMEKLEYGEVTIVNDAYNANPTSVKAVLSEFVSSFPSRRKIVVLGDMLELGRISRKFHQEIGKIVATSPIYSLIAIGEDARFIAQAARNCGMEGDNIFYFKDKKVASRKLKELLKPKDAVLIKGSRKMGLEEIMKYLS
;
A
#
# COMPACT_ATOMS: atom_id res chain seq x y z
N MET A 1 15.75 11.67 12.50
CA MET A 1 17.06 11.32 11.85
C MET A 1 18.19 11.69 12.77
N GLU A 2 19.26 10.84 12.89
CA GLU A 2 20.54 11.21 13.51
C GLU A 2 21.30 12.20 12.62
N ARG A 3 22.14 13.04 13.24
CA ARG A 3 22.90 14.06 12.52
C ARG A 3 23.88 13.47 11.51
N LEU A 4 24.01 14.11 10.36
CA LEU A 4 24.99 13.78 9.34
C LEU A 4 25.86 14.99 9.02
N ALA A 5 27.18 14.81 9.00
CA ALA A 5 28.09 15.85 8.53
C ALA A 5 27.93 16.08 7.01
N ILE A 6 27.96 17.33 6.57
CA ILE A 6 27.85 17.67 5.13
C ILE A 6 28.91 16.93 4.31
N ARG A 7 30.13 16.77 4.82
CA ARG A 7 31.22 16.01 4.16
C ARG A 7 30.84 14.53 3.93
N GLU A 8 30.11 13.90 4.88
CA GLU A 8 29.63 12.51 4.71
C GLU A 8 28.58 12.44 3.61
N ILE A 9 27.68 13.44 3.56
CA ILE A 9 26.64 13.53 2.54
C ILE A 9 27.27 13.67 1.16
N ILE A 10 28.22 14.60 0.97
CA ILE A 10 28.95 14.80 -0.30
C ILE A 10 29.55 13.47 -0.77
N LYS A 11 30.21 12.73 0.13
CA LYS A 11 30.80 11.42 -0.17
C LYS A 11 29.73 10.38 -0.53
N ALA A 12 28.65 10.31 0.25
CA ALA A 12 27.57 9.32 0.05
C ALA A 12 26.83 9.51 -1.28
N VAL A 13 26.60 10.77 -1.69
CA VAL A 13 25.92 11.10 -2.95
C VAL A 13 26.87 11.24 -4.14
N GLN A 14 28.19 11.08 -3.94
CA GLN A 14 29.23 11.30 -4.94
C GLN A 14 29.08 12.69 -5.61
N GLY A 15 28.79 13.71 -4.79
CA GLY A 15 28.50 15.06 -5.23
C GLY A 15 29.74 15.97 -5.19
N GLU A 16 29.60 17.11 -5.89
CA GLU A 16 30.58 18.23 -5.89
C GLU A 16 29.99 19.39 -5.09
N LEU A 17 30.75 19.92 -4.12
CA LEU A 17 30.39 21.15 -3.43
C LEU A 17 30.67 22.36 -4.34
N ILE A 18 29.62 23.01 -4.81
CA ILE A 18 29.75 24.16 -5.72
C ILE A 18 29.58 25.53 -5.03
N CYS A 19 29.02 25.53 -3.81
CA CYS A 19 28.87 26.75 -2.99
C CYS A 19 28.81 26.38 -1.51
N GLY A 20 29.11 27.33 -0.62
CA GLY A 20 29.03 27.17 0.83
C GLY A 20 30.22 26.38 1.42
N SER A 21 29.99 25.75 2.58
CA SER A 21 31.03 25.01 3.33
C SER A 21 30.66 23.56 3.54
N GLN A 22 31.64 22.67 3.46
CA GLN A 22 31.44 21.26 3.84
C GLN A 22 31.44 21.04 5.38
N ARG A 23 31.71 22.11 6.15
CA ARG A 23 31.63 22.08 7.62
C ARG A 23 30.16 22.29 8.01
N GLY A 24 29.71 21.57 9.02
CA GLY A 24 28.33 21.62 9.53
C GLY A 24 27.64 20.28 9.47
N GLU A 25 26.45 20.24 10.06
CA GLU A 25 25.62 19.05 10.21
C GLU A 25 24.22 19.29 9.69
N ILE A 26 23.60 18.22 9.22
CA ILE A 26 22.21 18.16 8.76
C ILE A 26 21.37 17.38 9.76
N LEU A 27 20.19 17.91 10.10
CA LEU A 27 19.27 17.35 11.09
C LEU A 27 18.12 16.55 10.45
N GLY A 28 17.94 16.65 9.13
CA GLY A 28 16.88 15.99 8.40
C GLY A 28 17.02 16.16 6.89
N VAL A 29 16.18 15.43 6.16
CA VAL A 29 16.10 15.45 4.68
C VAL A 29 14.70 15.84 4.25
N SER A 30 14.58 16.79 3.34
CA SER A 30 13.31 17.18 2.75
C SER A 30 13.36 17.26 1.23
N ILE A 31 12.26 16.92 0.60
CA ILE A 31 12.00 17.07 -0.85
C ILE A 31 10.91 18.12 -1.11
N ASP A 32 10.32 18.71 -0.06
CA ASP A 32 9.22 19.66 -0.15
C ASP A 32 9.58 21.00 0.52
N SER A 33 9.75 22.04 -0.29
CA SER A 33 10.07 23.38 0.17
C SER A 33 8.99 24.03 1.04
N ARG A 34 7.77 23.46 1.11
CA ARG A 34 6.67 23.97 1.94
C ARG A 34 6.75 23.51 3.39
N THR A 35 7.33 22.32 3.61
CA THR A 35 7.37 21.64 4.92
C THR A 35 8.78 21.52 5.50
N ILE A 36 9.81 21.92 4.74
CA ILE A 36 11.21 21.87 5.19
C ILE A 36 11.40 22.66 6.48
N LYS A 37 12.24 22.11 7.36
CA LYS A 37 12.58 22.67 8.67
C LYS A 37 14.01 23.22 8.69
N LYS A 38 14.28 24.09 9.65
CA LYS A 38 15.63 24.59 9.91
C LYS A 38 16.59 23.42 10.21
N GLY A 39 17.75 23.43 9.57
CA GLY A 39 18.75 22.37 9.74
C GLY A 39 18.61 21.19 8.76
N GLU A 40 17.57 21.15 7.92
CA GLU A 40 17.40 20.09 6.93
C GLU A 40 18.13 20.39 5.61
N ILE A 41 18.46 19.33 4.87
CA ILE A 41 18.94 19.40 3.49
C ILE A 41 17.76 19.24 2.51
N PHE A 42 17.71 20.10 1.50
CA PHE A 42 16.69 20.06 0.45
C PHE A 42 17.21 19.29 -0.78
N PHE A 43 16.46 18.28 -1.22
CA PHE A 43 16.72 17.60 -2.50
C PHE A 43 15.81 18.16 -3.59
N ALA A 44 16.38 18.83 -4.57
CA ALA A 44 15.67 19.42 -5.70
C ALA A 44 15.28 18.34 -6.73
N LEU A 45 14.24 17.55 -6.43
CA LEU A 45 13.78 16.50 -7.33
C LEU A 45 13.01 17.09 -8.51
N LYS A 46 13.21 16.52 -9.70
CA LYS A 46 12.38 16.82 -10.86
C LYS A 46 11.24 15.81 -10.95
N GLY A 47 10.00 16.29 -10.81
CA GLY A 47 8.78 15.52 -11.00
C GLY A 47 8.16 15.77 -12.39
N GLU A 48 7.00 15.15 -12.64
CA GLU A 48 6.26 15.31 -13.90
C GLU A 48 5.69 16.74 -14.08
N ARG A 49 5.25 17.38 -12.99
CA ARG A 49 4.57 18.69 -13.02
C ARG A 49 5.43 19.85 -12.52
N PHE A 50 6.39 19.57 -11.65
CA PHE A 50 7.21 20.58 -10.97
C PHE A 50 8.67 20.17 -11.00
N ASP A 51 9.56 21.17 -11.12
CA ASP A 51 11.00 21.00 -10.94
C ASP A 51 11.41 21.57 -9.58
N GLY A 52 11.92 20.71 -8.70
CA GLY A 52 12.38 21.12 -7.35
C GLY A 52 13.43 22.21 -7.36
N HIS A 53 14.20 22.35 -8.46
CA HIS A 53 15.19 23.39 -8.62
C HIS A 53 14.57 24.82 -8.60
N ASP A 54 13.31 24.96 -8.97
CA ASP A 54 12.62 26.26 -8.94
C ASP A 54 12.25 26.71 -7.52
N PHE A 55 12.32 25.79 -6.55
CA PHE A 55 11.96 26.03 -5.16
C PHE A 55 13.13 26.11 -4.18
N ILE A 56 14.38 26.12 -4.68
CA ILE A 56 15.59 26.16 -3.84
C ILE A 56 15.57 27.41 -2.95
N GLN A 57 15.31 28.61 -3.52
CA GLN A 57 15.25 29.85 -2.74
C GLN A 57 14.23 29.76 -1.62
N LYS A 58 13.04 29.24 -1.91
CA LYS A 58 11.97 29.04 -0.91
C LYS A 58 12.40 28.08 0.20
N ALA A 59 13.16 27.03 -0.13
CA ALA A 59 13.71 26.11 0.87
C ALA A 59 14.76 26.80 1.75
N ILE A 60 15.63 27.65 1.17
CA ILE A 60 16.61 28.46 1.90
C ILE A 60 15.91 29.43 2.86
N ASP A 61 14.90 30.17 2.39
CA ASP A 61 14.15 31.12 3.20
C ASP A 61 13.45 30.47 4.40
N LYS A 62 13.14 29.19 4.30
CA LYS A 62 12.58 28.35 5.39
C LYS A 62 13.63 27.67 6.27
N GLY A 63 14.91 27.91 6.02
CA GLY A 63 15.99 27.45 6.88
C GLY A 63 16.69 26.17 6.44
N ALA A 64 16.62 25.81 5.14
CA ALA A 64 17.46 24.76 4.60
C ALA A 64 18.94 25.09 4.87
N THR A 65 19.70 24.10 5.37
CA THR A 65 21.12 24.26 5.67
C THR A 65 22.00 23.85 4.49
N ALA A 66 21.47 22.99 3.62
CA ALA A 66 22.10 22.59 2.38
C ALA A 66 21.07 22.25 1.30
N ALA A 67 21.50 22.20 0.04
CA ALA A 67 20.66 21.69 -1.05
C ALA A 67 21.45 20.79 -2.00
N VAL A 68 20.78 19.73 -2.51
CA VAL A 68 21.29 18.84 -3.55
C VAL A 68 20.61 19.16 -4.88
N VAL A 69 21.40 19.45 -5.90
CA VAL A 69 20.94 19.92 -7.21
C VAL A 69 21.59 19.12 -8.34
N SER A 70 20.93 19.04 -9.52
CA SER A 70 21.52 18.45 -10.73
C SER A 70 21.89 19.49 -11.79
N ARG A 71 21.55 20.77 -11.59
CA ARG A 71 21.85 21.86 -12.50
C ARG A 71 22.69 22.93 -11.78
N LYS A 72 23.56 23.63 -12.55
CA LYS A 72 24.27 24.83 -12.06
C LYS A 72 23.34 26.07 -12.05
N LYS A 73 22.17 26.01 -11.41
CA LYS A 73 21.41 27.21 -11.11
C LYS A 73 21.99 27.78 -9.80
N ILE A 74 22.99 28.64 -9.93
CA ILE A 74 23.64 29.26 -8.78
C ILE A 74 22.66 30.31 -8.22
N VAL A 75 22.09 30.01 -7.06
CA VAL A 75 21.46 31.00 -6.21
C VAL A 75 22.59 31.58 -5.34
N ALA A 76 22.72 32.89 -5.31
CA ALA A 76 23.68 33.56 -4.40
C ALA A 76 23.28 33.21 -2.97
N THR A 77 24.02 32.32 -2.32
CA THR A 77 23.66 31.77 -1.02
C THR A 77 24.89 31.42 -0.19
N LYS A 78 24.72 31.41 1.14
CA LYS A 78 25.73 30.98 2.09
C LYS A 78 25.63 29.51 2.47
N ILE A 79 24.52 28.81 2.10
CA ILE A 79 24.33 27.39 2.40
C ILE A 79 25.16 26.49 1.47
N ALA A 80 25.40 25.26 1.89
CA ALA A 80 26.09 24.27 1.08
C ALA A 80 25.22 23.83 -0.12
N ILE A 81 25.69 24.02 -1.35
CA ILE A 81 25.06 23.51 -2.56
C ILE A 81 25.91 22.35 -3.10
N ILE A 82 25.30 21.17 -3.14
CA ILE A 82 25.94 19.92 -3.57
C ILE A 82 25.37 19.56 -4.94
N LYS A 83 26.21 19.57 -5.97
CA LYS A 83 25.83 19.19 -7.32
C LYS A 83 26.04 17.69 -7.52
N VAL A 84 25.03 17.03 -8.11
CA VAL A 84 25.04 15.62 -8.47
C VAL A 84 24.54 15.43 -9.90
N SER A 85 24.74 14.25 -10.49
CA SER A 85 24.21 13.92 -11.81
C SER A 85 22.67 13.80 -11.79
N HIS A 86 22.13 13.11 -10.76
CA HIS A 86 20.68 12.87 -10.60
C HIS A 86 20.30 12.99 -9.13
N THR A 87 19.43 13.92 -8.82
CA THR A 87 19.01 14.20 -7.43
C THR A 87 18.22 13.05 -6.79
N LEU A 88 17.43 12.30 -7.56
CA LEU A 88 16.72 11.14 -7.03
C LEU A 88 17.69 9.99 -6.68
N THR A 89 18.66 9.70 -7.54
CA THR A 89 19.70 8.70 -7.24
C THR A 89 20.51 9.12 -6.01
N ALA A 90 20.86 10.40 -5.91
CA ALA A 90 21.57 10.94 -4.74
C ALA A 90 20.76 10.78 -3.44
N LEU A 91 19.44 11.04 -3.46
CA LEU A 91 18.56 10.80 -2.31
C LEU A 91 18.58 9.33 -1.89
N GLN A 92 18.50 8.41 -2.85
CA GLN A 92 18.52 6.97 -2.61
C GLN A 92 19.88 6.49 -2.06
N GLU A 93 20.99 6.98 -2.60
CA GLU A 93 22.34 6.63 -2.11
C GLU A 93 22.57 7.18 -0.70
N LEU A 94 22.11 8.41 -0.42
CA LEU A 94 22.16 8.95 0.94
C LEU A 94 21.34 8.11 1.92
N ALA A 95 20.13 7.69 1.51
CA ALA A 95 19.28 6.86 2.34
C ALA A 95 19.90 5.48 2.60
N LYS A 96 20.54 4.87 1.57
CA LYS A 96 21.29 3.62 1.72
C LYS A 96 22.47 3.79 2.69
N PHE A 97 23.26 4.85 2.53
CA PHE A 97 24.36 5.19 3.42
C PHE A 97 23.88 5.36 4.87
N TYR A 98 22.79 6.13 5.07
CA TYR A 98 22.19 6.35 6.39
C TYR A 98 21.72 5.03 7.01
N ARG A 99 20.97 4.20 6.24
CA ARG A 99 20.50 2.90 6.69
C ARG A 99 21.64 1.99 7.17
N GLN A 100 22.81 2.02 6.50
CA GLN A 100 23.97 1.20 6.83
C GLN A 100 24.67 1.60 8.15
N LYS A 101 24.36 2.77 8.72
CA LYS A 101 24.84 3.17 10.05
C LYS A 101 24.15 2.40 11.18
N PHE A 102 23.07 1.66 10.89
CA PHE A 102 22.25 0.93 11.86
C PHE A 102 22.07 -0.51 11.43
N ASN A 103 21.72 -1.37 12.39
CA ASN A 103 21.53 -2.81 12.16
C ASN A 103 20.12 -3.32 12.51
N PRO A 104 19.03 -2.66 12.10
CA PRO A 104 17.70 -3.23 12.31
C PRO A 104 17.51 -4.46 11.45
N VAL A 105 16.62 -5.36 11.87
CA VAL A 105 16.08 -6.41 11.01
C VAL A 105 15.13 -5.75 10.01
N VAL A 106 15.43 -5.85 8.72
CA VAL A 106 14.59 -5.24 7.68
C VAL A 106 13.67 -6.26 7.03
N VAL A 107 12.37 -5.97 7.03
CA VAL A 107 11.33 -6.76 6.39
C VAL A 107 10.72 -5.98 5.23
N GLY A 108 10.87 -6.47 4.01
CA GLY A 108 10.21 -5.92 2.82
C GLY A 108 8.85 -6.57 2.61
N VAL A 109 7.79 -5.77 2.42
CA VAL A 109 6.42 -6.25 2.16
C VAL A 109 5.97 -5.75 0.79
N THR A 110 5.69 -6.69 -0.13
CA THR A 110 5.13 -6.38 -1.45
C THR A 110 3.95 -7.27 -1.78
N GLY A 111 3.33 -7.04 -2.92
CA GLY A 111 2.17 -7.80 -3.42
C GLY A 111 1.26 -6.92 -4.27
N SER A 112 0.29 -7.50 -4.94
CA SER A 112 -0.70 -6.73 -5.70
C SER A 112 -1.69 -6.04 -4.78
N ASN A 113 -2.23 -6.75 -3.79
CA ASN A 113 -3.18 -6.26 -2.80
C ASN A 113 -2.70 -6.60 -1.37
N GLY A 114 -3.20 -5.90 -0.36
CA GLY A 114 -2.97 -6.23 1.05
C GLY A 114 -1.65 -5.73 1.66
N LYS A 115 -0.72 -5.15 0.88
CA LYS A 115 0.59 -4.67 1.36
C LYS A 115 0.51 -3.81 2.63
N THR A 116 -0.24 -2.74 2.58
CA THR A 116 -0.36 -1.77 3.69
C THR A 116 -0.95 -2.42 4.93
N THR A 117 -2.05 -3.17 4.77
CA THR A 117 -2.69 -3.85 5.90
C THR A 117 -1.76 -4.89 6.53
N THR A 118 -1.05 -5.68 5.72
CA THR A 118 -0.04 -6.63 6.20
C THR A 118 1.09 -5.92 6.93
N LYS A 119 1.62 -4.82 6.37
CA LYS A 119 2.66 -4.00 6.98
C LYS A 119 2.20 -3.43 8.34
N ASP A 120 0.97 -2.89 8.41
CA ASP A 120 0.42 -2.31 9.64
C ASP A 120 0.15 -3.39 10.70
N MET A 121 -0.38 -4.56 10.33
CA MET A 121 -0.53 -5.71 11.23
C MET A 121 0.82 -6.20 11.73
N LEU A 122 1.82 -6.34 10.86
CA LEU A 122 3.16 -6.75 11.23
C LEU A 122 3.81 -5.75 12.18
N GLN A 123 3.65 -4.45 11.91
CA GLN A 123 4.11 -3.38 12.81
C GLN A 123 3.46 -3.52 14.18
N ALA A 124 2.15 -3.72 14.27
CA ALA A 124 1.45 -3.89 15.53
C ALA A 124 1.97 -5.12 16.30
N LEU A 125 2.16 -6.26 15.61
CA LEU A 125 2.67 -7.49 16.21
C LEU A 125 4.11 -7.32 16.73
N LEU A 126 5.01 -6.78 15.92
CA LEU A 126 6.41 -6.60 16.33
C LEU A 126 6.55 -5.53 17.41
N SER A 127 5.74 -4.47 17.37
CA SER A 127 5.76 -3.40 18.40
C SER A 127 5.31 -3.85 19.77
N SER A 128 4.71 -5.04 19.89
CA SER A 128 4.38 -5.64 21.20
C SER A 128 5.62 -6.05 22.00
N LYS A 129 6.79 -6.14 21.34
CA LYS A 129 8.03 -6.64 21.97
C LYS A 129 9.27 -5.84 21.57
N TYR A 130 9.25 -5.13 20.44
CA TYR A 130 10.41 -4.50 19.83
C TYR A 130 10.17 -3.04 19.46
N THR A 131 11.23 -2.27 19.29
CA THR A 131 11.17 -0.91 18.74
C THR A 131 11.13 -0.98 17.20
N VAL A 132 10.00 -0.57 16.61
CA VAL A 132 9.72 -0.73 15.18
C VAL A 132 9.63 0.61 14.47
N THR A 133 10.34 0.75 13.37
CA THR A 133 10.15 1.80 12.37
C THR A 133 9.46 1.18 11.14
N ALA A 134 8.45 1.83 10.58
CA ALA A 134 7.72 1.32 9.42
C ALA A 134 7.39 2.41 8.41
N THR A 135 7.16 2.02 7.15
CA THR A 135 6.68 2.93 6.10
C THR A 135 5.44 3.69 6.54
N LEU A 136 5.49 5.01 6.51
CA LEU A 136 4.37 5.89 6.81
C LEU A 136 3.49 6.12 5.58
N GLY A 137 2.18 6.01 5.75
CA GLY A 137 1.22 6.27 4.68
C GLY A 137 1.53 5.48 3.40
N ASN A 138 1.76 6.20 2.30
CA ASN A 138 2.05 5.63 0.98
C ASN A 138 3.51 5.86 0.51
N TYR A 139 4.46 6.04 1.43
CA TYR A 139 5.88 6.23 1.11
C TYR A 139 6.55 4.91 0.69
N ASN A 140 5.94 4.20 -0.24
CA ASN A 140 6.30 2.84 -0.66
C ASN A 140 6.98 2.76 -2.02
N ASN A 141 7.32 3.89 -2.64
CA ASN A 141 7.94 3.98 -3.96
C ASN A 141 9.40 4.47 -3.89
N ILE A 142 10.04 4.62 -5.06
CA ILE A 142 11.45 5.02 -5.21
C ILE A 142 11.80 6.41 -4.66
N VAL A 143 10.81 7.23 -4.31
CA VAL A 143 10.96 8.53 -3.65
C VAL A 143 10.64 8.43 -2.16
N GLY A 144 9.52 7.78 -1.81
CA GLY A 144 8.99 7.74 -0.44
C GLY A 144 9.75 6.80 0.48
N LEU A 145 10.15 5.61 0.01
CA LEU A 145 10.87 4.66 0.85
C LEU A 145 12.23 5.23 1.34
N PRO A 146 13.05 5.92 0.52
CA PRO A 146 14.23 6.64 1.02
C PRO A 146 13.94 7.56 2.21
N LEU A 147 12.82 8.29 2.20
CA LEU A 147 12.45 9.17 3.33
C LEU A 147 12.14 8.37 4.60
N THR A 148 11.53 7.19 4.47
CA THR A 148 11.32 6.29 5.62
C THR A 148 12.64 5.81 6.23
N LEU A 149 13.69 5.61 5.43
CA LEU A 149 14.99 5.18 5.94
C LEU A 149 15.65 6.22 6.86
N PHE A 150 15.37 7.52 6.66
CA PHE A 150 15.88 8.57 7.54
C PHE A 150 15.17 8.63 8.90
N GLU A 151 14.06 7.91 9.10
CA GLU A 151 13.40 7.78 10.39
C GLU A 151 14.04 6.73 11.31
N ILE A 152 15.00 5.95 10.81
CA ILE A 152 15.75 4.98 11.62
C ILE A 152 16.55 5.70 12.70
N SER A 153 16.56 5.13 13.89
CA SER A 153 17.35 5.59 15.03
C SER A 153 18.18 4.44 15.61
N PRO A 154 19.13 4.70 16.50
CA PRO A 154 19.90 3.65 17.19
C PRO A 154 19.01 2.67 17.99
N LYS A 155 17.80 3.07 18.34
CA LYS A 155 16.81 2.24 19.07
C LYS A 155 15.99 1.35 18.15
N THR A 156 16.01 1.57 16.84
CA THR A 156 15.19 0.80 15.87
C THR A 156 15.73 -0.63 15.77
N GLU A 157 14.95 -1.60 16.25
CA GLU A 157 15.28 -3.03 16.16
C GLU A 157 14.71 -3.65 14.87
N PHE A 158 13.53 -3.18 14.43
CA PHE A 158 12.89 -3.63 13.19
C PHE A 158 12.55 -2.46 12.29
N LEU A 159 12.73 -2.70 10.99
CA LEU A 159 12.35 -1.78 9.93
C LEU A 159 11.43 -2.51 8.95
N ILE A 160 10.15 -2.11 8.90
CA ILE A 160 9.15 -2.73 8.03
C ILE A 160 8.87 -1.79 6.86
N LEU A 161 9.20 -2.24 5.65
CA LEU A 161 9.12 -1.43 4.44
C LEU A 161 8.07 -1.97 3.47
N GLU A 162 7.03 -1.20 3.23
CA GLU A 162 6.13 -1.46 2.12
C GLU A 162 6.84 -1.11 0.81
N MET A 163 6.88 -2.06 -0.14
CA MET A 163 7.52 -1.90 -1.44
C MET A 163 6.47 -1.98 -2.56
N GLY A 164 6.05 -0.81 -3.02
CA GLY A 164 5.18 -0.64 -4.18
C GLY A 164 5.97 -0.61 -5.48
N THR A 165 5.34 -0.92 -6.60
CA THR A 165 5.96 -0.81 -7.93
C THR A 165 4.92 -0.64 -9.03
N ASN A 166 5.27 0.19 -10.00
CA ASN A 166 4.57 0.35 -11.26
C ASN A 166 5.42 -0.15 -12.45
N HIS A 167 6.75 -0.28 -12.28
CA HIS A 167 7.68 -0.69 -13.33
C HIS A 167 8.66 -1.75 -12.82
N ALA A 168 9.13 -2.60 -13.73
CA ALA A 168 10.21 -3.55 -13.43
C ALA A 168 11.47 -2.81 -12.97
N GLY A 169 12.20 -3.40 -12.03
CA GLY A 169 13.42 -2.83 -11.44
C GLY A 169 13.18 -1.89 -10.23
N GLU A 170 11.94 -1.43 -9.98
CA GLU A 170 11.69 -0.55 -8.84
C GLU A 170 11.81 -1.29 -7.51
N ILE A 171 11.24 -2.49 -7.37
CA ILE A 171 11.40 -3.30 -6.14
C ILE A 171 12.87 -3.70 -5.96
N LYS A 172 13.55 -4.04 -7.05
CA LYS A 172 15.00 -4.29 -7.02
C LYS A 172 15.72 -3.10 -6.40
N ARG A 173 15.45 -1.89 -6.89
CA ARG A 173 16.09 -0.68 -6.38
C ARG A 173 15.75 -0.43 -4.91
N LEU A 174 14.48 -0.59 -4.51
CA LEU A 174 14.05 -0.45 -3.12
C LEU A 174 14.76 -1.47 -2.20
N ALA A 175 14.94 -2.70 -2.64
CA ALA A 175 15.65 -3.73 -1.89
C ALA A 175 17.17 -3.45 -1.81
N GLU A 176 17.80 -2.93 -2.88
CA GLU A 176 19.22 -2.55 -2.90
C GLU A 176 19.55 -1.44 -1.91
N ILE A 177 18.63 -0.49 -1.68
CA ILE A 177 18.88 0.62 -0.73
C ILE A 177 18.50 0.25 0.69
N SER A 178 17.56 -0.66 0.91
CA SER A 178 17.06 -1.02 2.25
C SER A 178 17.71 -2.28 2.82
N LEU A 179 18.26 -3.17 1.99
CA LEU A 179 18.97 -4.40 2.36
C LEU A 179 18.09 -5.31 3.25
N PRO A 180 16.94 -5.81 2.77
CA PRO A 180 16.04 -6.63 3.56
C PRO A 180 16.63 -8.00 3.84
N GLN A 181 16.41 -8.54 5.06
CA GLN A 181 16.75 -9.90 5.45
C GLN A 181 15.54 -10.83 5.32
N MET A 182 14.33 -10.27 5.30
CA MET A 182 13.10 -11.03 5.15
C MET A 182 12.16 -10.34 4.16
N GLY A 183 11.45 -11.14 3.36
CA GLY A 183 10.46 -10.68 2.39
C GLY A 183 9.08 -11.23 2.68
N VAL A 184 8.05 -10.48 2.30
CA VAL A 184 6.65 -10.91 2.28
C VAL A 184 6.06 -10.59 0.92
N ILE A 185 5.46 -11.57 0.24
CA ILE A 185 4.65 -11.33 -0.96
C ILE A 185 3.23 -11.80 -0.68
N THR A 186 2.30 -10.87 -0.60
CA THR A 186 0.92 -11.16 -0.19
C THR A 186 0.14 -11.92 -1.24
N ASN A 187 0.19 -11.47 -2.49
CA ASN A 187 -0.48 -12.09 -3.65
C ASN A 187 -0.02 -11.46 -4.97
N ILE A 188 -0.37 -12.13 -6.08
CA ILE A 188 -0.18 -11.65 -7.45
C ILE A 188 -1.54 -11.46 -8.12
N GLY A 189 -1.79 -10.30 -8.70
CA GLY A 189 -3.03 -9.98 -9.38
C GLY A 189 -2.85 -8.93 -10.47
N ALA A 190 -3.92 -8.66 -11.21
CA ALA A 190 -3.95 -7.73 -12.34
C ALA A 190 -3.85 -6.27 -11.85
N THR A 191 -2.62 -5.80 -11.63
CA THR A 191 -2.31 -4.43 -11.21
C THR A 191 -1.29 -3.80 -12.15
N HIS A 192 -1.44 -2.49 -12.40
CA HIS A 192 -0.48 -1.70 -13.22
C HIS A 192 -0.19 -2.31 -14.60
N LEU A 193 -1.20 -2.97 -15.22
CA LEU A 193 -1.03 -3.69 -16.48
C LEU A 193 -0.72 -2.77 -17.67
N GLN A 194 -0.99 -1.49 -17.55
CA GLN A 194 -0.53 -0.47 -18.49
C GLN A 194 0.99 -0.52 -18.67
N PHE A 195 1.72 -0.79 -17.59
CA PHE A 195 3.18 -0.82 -17.56
C PHE A 195 3.72 -2.25 -17.66
N PHE A 196 3.14 -3.18 -16.88
CA PHE A 196 3.60 -4.57 -16.87
C PHE A 196 3.09 -5.42 -18.03
N ARG A 197 2.02 -5.00 -18.71
CA ARG A 197 1.39 -5.69 -19.87
C ARG A 197 0.70 -7.01 -19.53
N CYS A 198 1.26 -7.85 -18.66
CA CYS A 198 0.70 -9.15 -18.25
C CYS A 198 1.02 -9.49 -16.80
N ILE A 199 0.28 -10.46 -16.23
CA ILE A 199 0.42 -10.89 -14.82
C ILE A 199 1.79 -11.52 -14.55
N SER A 200 2.38 -12.21 -15.54
CA SER A 200 3.72 -12.80 -15.40
C SER A 200 4.80 -11.73 -15.15
N ASN A 201 4.67 -10.55 -15.75
CA ASN A 201 5.58 -9.43 -15.48
C ASN A 201 5.34 -8.80 -14.11
N VAL A 202 4.08 -8.76 -13.63
CA VAL A 202 3.76 -8.37 -12.25
C VAL A 202 4.42 -9.33 -11.26
N LEU A 203 4.34 -10.63 -11.51
CA LEU A 203 5.02 -11.67 -10.73
C LEU A 203 6.53 -11.44 -10.72
N SER A 204 7.14 -11.30 -11.89
CA SER A 204 8.59 -11.10 -12.03
C SER A 204 9.07 -9.87 -11.26
N ALA A 205 8.35 -8.74 -11.35
CA ALA A 205 8.69 -7.52 -10.63
C ALA A 205 8.61 -7.70 -9.10
N LYS A 206 7.63 -8.45 -8.59
CA LYS A 206 7.53 -8.71 -7.14
C LYS A 206 8.56 -9.70 -6.65
N MET A 207 8.96 -10.66 -7.48
CA MET A 207 10.02 -11.62 -7.19
C MET A 207 11.41 -10.96 -7.11
N GLU A 208 11.60 -9.73 -7.60
CA GLU A 208 12.82 -8.94 -7.42
C GLU A 208 13.18 -8.82 -5.92
N LEU A 209 12.17 -8.70 -5.02
CA LEU A 209 12.41 -8.71 -3.58
C LEU A 209 13.13 -9.98 -3.15
N VAL A 210 12.66 -11.15 -3.57
CA VAL A 210 13.22 -12.45 -3.19
C VAL A 210 14.64 -12.61 -3.71
N GLN A 211 14.91 -12.16 -4.95
CA GLN A 211 16.22 -12.24 -5.58
C GLN A 211 17.29 -11.44 -4.81
N LEU A 212 16.88 -10.38 -4.13
CA LEU A 212 17.78 -9.49 -3.36
C LEU A 212 17.91 -9.87 -1.87
N LEU A 213 17.14 -10.85 -1.40
CA LEU A 213 17.33 -11.39 -0.06
C LEU A 213 18.66 -12.15 0.02
N PRO A 214 19.40 -12.06 1.14
CA PRO A 214 20.59 -12.88 1.35
C PRO A 214 20.25 -14.38 1.31
N ARG A 215 21.23 -15.24 1.05
CA ARG A 215 20.99 -16.69 0.96
C ARG A 215 20.37 -17.28 2.24
N ARG A 216 20.69 -16.70 3.41
CA ARG A 216 20.10 -17.07 4.71
C ARG A 216 18.81 -16.31 5.02
N GLY A 217 18.36 -15.46 4.11
CA GLY A 217 17.11 -14.73 4.24
C GLY A 217 15.89 -15.64 4.18
N LYS A 218 14.74 -15.11 4.59
CA LYS A 218 13.47 -15.84 4.62
C LYS A 218 12.43 -15.09 3.82
N VAL A 219 11.48 -15.81 3.23
CA VAL A 219 10.36 -15.19 2.52
C VAL A 219 9.04 -15.84 2.91
N ALA A 220 8.06 -15.00 3.32
CA ALA A 220 6.70 -15.45 3.57
C ALA A 220 5.87 -15.32 2.26
N LEU A 221 5.26 -16.43 1.83
CA LEU A 221 4.53 -16.53 0.57
C LEU A 221 3.15 -17.16 0.76
N ASN A 222 2.15 -16.61 0.10
CA ASN A 222 0.81 -17.17 0.06
C ASN A 222 0.79 -18.44 -0.80
N ILE A 223 0.54 -19.60 -0.16
CA ILE A 223 0.49 -20.90 -0.86
C ILE A 223 -0.77 -21.07 -1.71
N ASP A 224 -1.85 -20.35 -1.36
CA ASP A 224 -3.12 -20.37 -2.10
C ASP A 224 -3.05 -19.52 -3.38
N ASP A 225 -2.02 -18.70 -3.54
CA ASP A 225 -1.76 -17.97 -4.79
C ASP A 225 -1.00 -18.85 -5.78
N THR A 226 -1.67 -19.27 -6.85
CA THR A 226 -1.12 -20.18 -7.85
C THR A 226 0.13 -19.63 -8.56
N HIS A 227 0.22 -18.33 -8.75
CA HIS A 227 1.40 -17.69 -9.36
C HIS A 227 2.60 -17.75 -8.42
N LEU A 228 2.42 -17.50 -7.12
CA LEU A 228 3.49 -17.63 -6.12
C LEU A 228 3.89 -19.07 -5.93
N ARG A 229 2.94 -19.99 -5.80
CA ARG A 229 3.18 -21.42 -5.63
C ARG A 229 4.05 -22.00 -6.77
N SER A 230 3.85 -21.51 -8.00
CA SER A 230 4.66 -21.94 -9.17
C SER A 230 6.15 -21.56 -9.08
N GLN A 231 6.52 -20.63 -8.18
CA GLN A 231 7.90 -20.16 -8.01
C GLN A 231 8.67 -20.91 -6.91
N PHE A 232 8.02 -21.68 -6.04
CA PHE A 232 8.64 -22.27 -4.85
C PHE A 232 9.92 -23.06 -5.16
N LYS A 233 9.92 -23.86 -6.23
CA LYS A 233 11.10 -24.66 -6.65
C LYS A 233 12.30 -23.81 -7.10
N LYS A 234 12.09 -22.52 -7.43
CA LYS A 234 13.13 -21.61 -7.92
C LYS A 234 13.75 -20.75 -6.82
N ILE A 235 13.12 -20.71 -5.65
CA ILE A 235 13.54 -19.89 -4.52
C ILE A 235 14.60 -20.64 -3.71
N LYS A 236 15.72 -19.98 -3.44
CA LYS A 236 16.86 -20.56 -2.69
C LYS A 236 16.80 -20.23 -1.19
N GLN A 237 16.04 -19.22 -0.81
CA GLN A 237 15.82 -18.79 0.57
C GLN A 237 14.82 -19.74 1.26
N LYS A 238 14.81 -19.74 2.59
CA LYS A 238 13.78 -20.45 3.35
C LYS A 238 12.42 -19.82 3.05
N ILE A 239 11.49 -20.62 2.50
CA ILE A 239 10.10 -20.21 2.33
C ILE A 239 9.35 -20.52 3.63
N ILE A 240 8.47 -19.60 4.02
CA ILE A 240 7.45 -19.78 5.05
C ILE A 240 6.12 -19.60 4.33
N THR A 241 5.36 -20.65 4.20
CA THR A 241 4.07 -20.61 3.50
C THR A 241 2.96 -20.22 4.45
N PHE A 242 2.01 -19.41 3.96
CA PHE A 242 0.79 -19.07 4.69
C PHE A 242 -0.44 -19.20 3.79
N GLY A 243 -1.56 -19.58 4.37
CA GLY A 243 -2.79 -19.76 3.62
C GLY A 243 -3.86 -20.56 4.35
N THR A 244 -4.84 -21.02 3.57
CA THR A 244 -5.91 -21.94 3.99
C THR A 244 -5.69 -23.36 3.46
N ASP A 245 -4.73 -23.54 2.56
CA ASP A 245 -4.29 -24.87 2.10
C ASP A 245 -3.68 -25.63 3.29
N PRO A 246 -4.08 -26.89 3.56
CA PRO A 246 -3.54 -27.70 4.67
C PRO A 246 -2.02 -27.86 4.69
N GLN A 247 -1.35 -27.61 3.59
CA GLN A 247 0.12 -27.68 3.48
C GLN A 247 0.83 -26.38 3.91
N ALA A 248 0.08 -25.34 4.32
CA ALA A 248 0.68 -24.09 4.78
C ALA A 248 1.40 -24.28 6.13
N ASP A 249 2.60 -23.67 6.27
CA ASP A 249 3.33 -23.60 7.54
C ASP A 249 2.55 -22.77 8.58
N VAL A 250 1.85 -21.72 8.13
CA VAL A 250 0.95 -20.89 8.93
C VAL A 250 -0.45 -20.99 8.32
N LEU A 251 -1.21 -21.91 8.87
CA LEU A 251 -2.53 -22.30 8.35
C LEU A 251 -3.65 -21.59 9.10
N ALA A 252 -4.63 -21.03 8.36
CA ALA A 252 -5.93 -20.67 8.92
C ALA A 252 -6.99 -21.73 8.57
N ASN A 253 -7.71 -22.20 9.57
CA ASN A 253 -8.88 -23.06 9.41
C ASN A 253 -10.02 -22.59 10.32
N ASN A 254 -11.15 -23.34 10.34
CA ASN A 254 -12.33 -23.02 11.16
C ASN A 254 -12.79 -21.55 11.01
N ILE A 255 -12.79 -21.05 9.77
CA ILE A 255 -13.12 -19.66 9.48
C ILE A 255 -14.63 -19.44 9.65
N VAL A 256 -14.98 -18.55 10.58
CA VAL A 256 -16.37 -18.14 10.86
C VAL A 256 -16.49 -16.63 10.65
N ILE A 257 -17.51 -16.21 9.92
CA ILE A 257 -17.87 -14.80 9.71
C ILE A 257 -19.10 -14.54 10.59
N SER A 258 -19.09 -13.43 11.34
CA SER A 258 -20.23 -13.02 12.17
C SER A 258 -21.52 -12.95 11.36
N ARG A 259 -22.65 -13.25 12.02
CA ARG A 259 -23.97 -13.19 11.39
C ARG A 259 -24.38 -11.74 11.11
N PRO A 260 -25.25 -11.53 10.10
CA PRO A 260 -25.83 -10.20 9.84
C PRO A 260 -26.51 -9.64 11.10
N GLY A 261 -26.19 -8.38 11.44
CA GLY A 261 -26.71 -7.72 12.65
C GLY A 261 -25.82 -7.83 13.89
N GLU A 262 -24.84 -8.73 13.90
CA GLU A 262 -23.79 -8.78 14.90
C GLU A 262 -22.65 -7.80 14.56
N LYS A 263 -21.76 -7.55 15.53
CA LYS A 263 -20.52 -6.79 15.26
C LYS A 263 -19.67 -7.59 14.26
N GLU A 264 -19.23 -6.93 13.20
CA GLU A 264 -18.42 -7.58 12.15
C GLU A 264 -17.18 -8.20 12.77
N ARG A 265 -17.08 -9.53 12.68
CA ARG A 265 -15.98 -10.32 13.22
C ARG A 265 -15.65 -11.47 12.29
N LEU A 266 -14.37 -11.63 12.01
CA LEU A 266 -13.80 -12.80 11.36
C LEU A 266 -13.07 -13.61 12.42
N SER A 267 -13.60 -14.77 12.79
CA SER A 267 -12.95 -15.71 13.71
C SER A 267 -12.31 -16.83 12.91
N PHE A 268 -11.09 -17.21 13.25
CA PHE A 268 -10.39 -18.32 12.61
C PHE A 268 -9.33 -18.89 13.54
N THR A 269 -9.02 -20.18 13.37
CA THR A 269 -7.94 -20.83 14.10
C THR A 269 -6.65 -20.75 13.29
N VAL A 270 -5.58 -20.22 13.89
CA VAL A 270 -4.22 -20.27 13.31
C VAL A 270 -3.48 -21.47 13.86
N CYS A 271 -2.90 -22.27 12.96
CA CYS A 271 -2.05 -23.41 13.26
C CYS A 271 -0.62 -23.16 12.76
N VAL A 272 0.39 -23.33 13.62
CA VAL A 272 1.82 -23.28 13.27
C VAL A 272 2.52 -24.47 13.94
N GLY A 273 2.83 -25.49 13.18
CA GLY A 273 3.31 -26.78 13.72
C GLY A 273 2.28 -27.38 14.69
N ARG A 274 2.64 -27.51 15.97
CA ARG A 274 1.74 -28.03 17.01
C ARG A 274 0.95 -26.94 17.74
N ASP A 275 1.34 -25.67 17.59
CA ASP A 275 0.67 -24.53 18.23
C ASP A 275 -0.63 -24.23 17.51
N ARG A 276 -1.69 -23.97 18.28
CA ARG A 276 -3.01 -23.57 17.77
C ARG A 276 -3.58 -22.45 18.63
N LYS A 277 -4.20 -21.44 17.98
CA LYS A 277 -4.87 -20.35 18.68
C LYS A 277 -5.99 -19.79 17.81
N GLU A 278 -7.08 -19.45 18.42
CA GLU A 278 -8.17 -18.70 17.80
C GLU A 278 -7.84 -17.21 17.74
N PHE A 279 -8.17 -16.61 16.60
CA PHE A 279 -7.98 -15.18 16.31
C PHE A 279 -9.31 -14.57 15.92
N ASP A 280 -9.54 -13.36 16.38
CA ASP A 280 -10.64 -12.50 15.98
C ASP A 280 -10.11 -11.23 15.30
N LEU A 281 -10.67 -10.91 14.13
CA LEU A 281 -10.46 -9.63 13.47
C LEU A 281 -11.79 -8.90 13.37
N TYR A 282 -11.85 -7.67 13.85
CA TYR A 282 -13.08 -6.86 13.79
C TYR A 282 -13.08 -5.99 12.54
N CYS A 283 -13.42 -6.61 11.40
CA CYS A 283 -13.46 -5.97 10.09
C CYS A 283 -14.36 -6.75 9.12
N LEU A 284 -14.70 -6.10 8.03
CA LEU A 284 -15.19 -6.74 6.81
C LEU A 284 -14.01 -7.21 5.95
N GLY A 285 -14.25 -8.20 5.09
CA GLY A 285 -13.27 -8.65 4.11
C GLY A 285 -12.44 -9.86 4.54
N ARG A 286 -12.91 -11.05 4.16
CA ARG A 286 -12.26 -12.35 4.43
C ARG A 286 -10.80 -12.40 3.99
N TYR A 287 -10.40 -11.62 2.98
CA TYR A 287 -9.02 -11.52 2.55
C TYR A 287 -8.07 -10.93 3.62
N ASN A 288 -8.61 -10.30 4.70
CA ASN A 288 -7.79 -9.86 5.82
C ASN A 288 -7.22 -11.00 6.65
N ILE A 289 -7.78 -12.21 6.55
CA ILE A 289 -7.18 -13.42 7.11
C ILE A 289 -5.79 -13.63 6.50
N TYR A 290 -5.66 -13.54 5.17
CA TYR A 290 -4.36 -13.68 4.49
C TYR A 290 -3.36 -12.59 4.88
N ASN A 291 -3.84 -11.34 5.08
CA ASN A 291 -3.00 -10.25 5.56
C ASN A 291 -2.47 -10.53 6.97
N ALA A 292 -3.34 -11.07 7.85
CA ALA A 292 -2.97 -11.47 9.20
C ALA A 292 -1.98 -12.66 9.18
N LEU A 293 -2.24 -13.71 8.40
CA LEU A 293 -1.35 -14.86 8.26
C LEU A 293 0.04 -14.46 7.77
N ALA A 294 0.12 -13.56 6.79
CA ALA A 294 1.37 -13.01 6.31
C ALA A 294 2.15 -12.29 7.42
N ALA A 295 1.48 -11.48 8.24
CA ALA A 295 2.09 -10.79 9.38
C ALA A 295 2.50 -11.78 10.50
N ILE A 296 1.65 -12.76 10.81
CA ILE A 296 1.90 -13.83 11.78
C ILE A 296 3.12 -14.67 11.38
N SER A 297 3.26 -14.99 10.08
CA SER A 297 4.39 -15.76 9.54
C SER A 297 5.73 -15.09 9.84
N VAL A 298 5.79 -13.77 9.77
CA VAL A 298 6.99 -13.01 10.11
C VAL A 298 7.17 -12.91 11.61
N ALA A 299 6.13 -12.52 12.35
CA ALA A 299 6.21 -12.29 13.79
C ALA A 299 6.58 -13.56 14.57
N LYS A 300 6.13 -14.74 14.12
CA LYS A 300 6.48 -16.05 14.71
C LYS A 300 7.97 -16.36 14.61
N GLU A 301 8.64 -15.99 13.53
CA GLU A 301 10.09 -16.19 13.35
C GLU A 301 10.93 -15.38 14.37
N PHE A 302 10.33 -14.36 14.98
CA PHE A 302 10.96 -13.51 16.00
C PHE A 302 10.43 -13.76 17.42
N GLY A 303 9.83 -14.94 17.64
CA GLY A 303 9.51 -15.44 18.98
C GLY A 303 8.32 -14.73 19.66
N ILE A 304 7.38 -14.19 18.88
CA ILE A 304 6.10 -13.72 19.42
C ILE A 304 5.16 -14.93 19.51
N SER A 305 4.49 -15.10 20.64
CA SER A 305 3.55 -16.21 20.84
C SER A 305 2.23 -15.99 20.10
N LEU A 306 1.56 -17.06 19.66
CA LEU A 306 0.24 -16.94 19.02
C LEU A 306 -0.79 -16.27 19.94
N SER A 307 -0.72 -16.48 21.28
CA SER A 307 -1.61 -15.81 22.22
C SER A 307 -1.44 -14.30 22.19
N LEU A 308 -0.20 -13.80 22.27
CA LEU A 308 0.05 -12.35 22.22
C LEU A 308 -0.35 -11.78 20.84
N MET A 309 -0.10 -12.52 19.75
CA MET A 309 -0.53 -12.09 18.42
C MET A 309 -2.06 -11.99 18.31
N ALA A 310 -2.81 -12.94 18.88
CA ALA A 310 -4.27 -12.91 18.87
C ALA A 310 -4.80 -11.69 19.65
N ASP A 311 -4.22 -11.40 20.81
CA ASP A 311 -4.60 -10.23 21.62
C ASP A 311 -4.31 -8.90 20.90
N VAL A 312 -3.17 -8.80 20.19
CA VAL A 312 -2.79 -7.61 19.42
C VAL A 312 -3.71 -7.43 18.22
N LEU A 313 -3.94 -8.48 17.41
CA LEU A 313 -4.76 -8.39 16.22
C LEU A 313 -6.24 -8.24 16.54
N GLY A 314 -6.72 -8.75 17.68
CA GLY A 314 -8.08 -8.51 18.16
C GLY A 314 -8.36 -7.05 18.51
N LYS A 315 -7.33 -6.24 18.73
CA LYS A 315 -7.42 -4.79 18.98
C LYS A 315 -6.96 -3.95 17.77
N PHE A 316 -6.60 -4.58 16.66
CA PHE A 316 -6.05 -3.90 15.50
C PHE A 316 -7.08 -2.98 14.84
N LYS A 317 -6.67 -1.74 14.58
CA LYS A 317 -7.48 -0.76 13.86
C LYS A 317 -7.09 -0.75 12.39
N PHE A 318 -8.02 -1.14 11.55
CA PHE A 318 -7.79 -1.20 10.10
C PHE A 318 -7.59 0.21 9.51
N PRO A 319 -6.75 0.34 8.47
CA PRO A 319 -6.56 1.60 7.76
C PRO A 319 -7.87 2.11 7.15
N LYS A 320 -8.07 3.42 7.16
CA LYS A 320 -9.22 4.06 6.50
C LYS A 320 -9.26 3.75 5.00
N LEU A 321 -10.44 3.87 4.42
CA LEU A 321 -10.71 3.62 2.99
C LEU A 321 -10.43 2.18 2.52
N ARG A 322 -10.42 1.20 3.43
CA ARG A 322 -10.22 -0.24 3.15
C ARG A 322 -11.31 -1.05 3.82
N MET A 323 -12.46 -1.16 3.16
CA MET A 323 -13.70 -1.72 3.72
C MET A 323 -14.10 -1.04 5.03
N GLU A 324 -13.80 0.26 5.13
CA GLU A 324 -14.14 1.07 6.29
C GLU A 324 -15.66 1.21 6.37
N LYS A 325 -16.24 0.73 7.47
CA LYS A 325 -17.67 0.87 7.70
C LYS A 325 -17.97 2.22 8.33
N LEU A 326 -18.90 2.93 7.73
CA LEU A 326 -19.39 4.24 8.15
C LEU A 326 -20.92 4.19 8.23
N GLU A 327 -21.50 4.90 9.18
CA GLU A 327 -22.95 5.03 9.30
C GLU A 327 -23.36 6.44 8.85
N TYR A 328 -24.41 6.50 8.00
CA TYR A 328 -25.04 7.73 7.54
C TYR A 328 -26.56 7.63 7.79
N GLY A 329 -27.01 8.15 8.93
CA GLY A 329 -28.34 7.85 9.45
C GLY A 329 -28.52 6.34 9.65
N GLU A 330 -29.55 5.74 9.05
CA GLU A 330 -29.78 4.30 9.06
C GLU A 330 -29.07 3.54 7.91
N VAL A 331 -28.30 4.24 7.07
CA VAL A 331 -27.60 3.66 5.93
C VAL A 331 -26.19 3.27 6.36
N THR A 332 -25.78 2.04 6.02
CA THR A 332 -24.40 1.59 6.20
C THR A 332 -23.60 1.81 4.92
N ILE A 333 -22.50 2.55 5.00
CA ILE A 333 -21.60 2.80 3.88
C ILE A 333 -20.30 2.05 4.11
N VAL A 334 -19.93 1.21 3.16
CA VAL A 334 -18.63 0.52 3.11
C VAL A 334 -17.73 1.29 2.16
N ASN A 335 -16.76 2.01 2.73
CA ASN A 335 -15.82 2.83 1.99
C ASN A 335 -14.53 2.06 1.70
N ASP A 336 -14.33 1.67 0.45
CA ASP A 336 -13.11 0.99 -0.04
C ASP A 336 -12.46 1.79 -1.19
N ALA A 337 -12.46 3.12 -1.05
CA ALA A 337 -12.03 4.07 -2.07
C ALA A 337 -10.50 4.32 -2.09
N TYR A 338 -9.70 3.58 -1.34
CA TYR A 338 -8.24 3.78 -1.36
C TYR A 338 -7.64 3.49 -2.73
N ASN A 339 -7.99 2.38 -3.37
CA ASN A 339 -7.58 2.03 -4.73
C ASN A 339 -8.47 0.94 -5.31
N ALA A 340 -8.44 0.76 -6.64
CA ALA A 340 -9.19 -0.27 -7.34
C ALA A 340 -8.34 -0.95 -8.42
N ASN A 341 -8.44 -2.27 -8.48
CA ASN A 341 -7.97 -3.10 -9.57
C ASN A 341 -8.95 -4.28 -9.74
N PRO A 342 -8.94 -5.00 -10.87
CA PRO A 342 -9.93 -6.06 -11.14
C PRO A 342 -10.05 -7.10 -10.02
N THR A 343 -8.92 -7.56 -9.49
CA THR A 343 -8.88 -8.57 -8.42
C THR A 343 -9.51 -8.05 -7.13
N SER A 344 -9.15 -6.81 -6.72
CA SER A 344 -9.68 -6.23 -5.49
C SER A 344 -11.16 -5.85 -5.61
N VAL A 345 -11.62 -5.38 -6.78
CA VAL A 345 -13.05 -5.07 -6.98
C VAL A 345 -13.90 -6.33 -6.91
N LYS A 346 -13.47 -7.42 -7.56
CA LYS A 346 -14.16 -8.72 -7.49
C LYS A 346 -14.29 -9.23 -6.04
N ALA A 347 -13.17 -9.22 -5.30
CA ALA A 347 -13.13 -9.66 -3.91
C ALA A 347 -14.06 -8.83 -3.01
N VAL A 348 -14.02 -7.50 -3.15
CA VAL A 348 -14.84 -6.58 -2.35
C VAL A 348 -16.32 -6.68 -2.69
N LEU A 349 -16.69 -6.83 -3.96
CA LEU A 349 -18.09 -7.04 -4.37
C LEU A 349 -18.66 -8.33 -3.76
N SER A 350 -17.93 -9.43 -3.85
CA SER A 350 -18.32 -10.71 -3.25
C SER A 350 -18.51 -10.59 -1.75
N GLU A 351 -17.58 -9.96 -1.06
CA GLU A 351 -17.63 -9.73 0.39
C GLU A 351 -18.80 -8.81 0.78
N PHE A 352 -19.00 -7.72 0.05
CA PHE A 352 -20.09 -6.77 0.31
C PHE A 352 -21.46 -7.43 0.17
N VAL A 353 -21.62 -8.24 -0.86
CA VAL A 353 -22.87 -8.98 -1.09
C VAL A 353 -23.15 -9.96 0.04
N SER A 354 -22.16 -10.72 0.48
CA SER A 354 -22.32 -11.71 1.56
C SER A 354 -22.48 -11.09 2.95
N SER A 355 -21.87 -9.93 3.20
CA SER A 355 -21.99 -9.23 4.49
C SER A 355 -23.36 -8.58 4.72
N PHE A 356 -24.10 -8.29 3.67
CA PHE A 356 -25.41 -7.61 3.75
C PHE A 356 -26.53 -8.38 3.02
N PRO A 357 -26.80 -9.67 3.35
CA PRO A 357 -27.71 -10.52 2.56
C PRO A 357 -29.14 -9.97 2.46
N SER A 358 -29.67 -9.40 3.53
CA SER A 358 -31.07 -8.93 3.63
C SER A 358 -31.24 -7.44 3.37
N ARG A 359 -30.16 -6.70 3.04
CA ARG A 359 -30.24 -5.27 2.77
C ARG A 359 -30.29 -4.98 1.27
N ARG A 360 -30.95 -3.90 0.90
CA ARG A 360 -30.86 -3.36 -0.46
C ARG A 360 -29.44 -2.81 -0.65
N LYS A 361 -28.76 -3.23 -1.72
CA LYS A 361 -27.36 -2.97 -1.98
C LYS A 361 -27.20 -2.00 -3.13
N ILE A 362 -26.49 -0.91 -2.91
CA ILE A 362 -26.10 0.07 -3.92
C ILE A 362 -24.58 0.03 -4.05
N VAL A 363 -24.06 -0.03 -5.28
CA VAL A 363 -22.63 0.02 -5.51
C VAL A 363 -22.25 1.27 -6.31
N VAL A 364 -21.26 2.00 -5.80
CA VAL A 364 -20.65 3.17 -6.45
C VAL A 364 -19.24 2.76 -6.88
N LEU A 365 -19.07 2.56 -8.19
CA LEU A 365 -17.83 2.05 -8.77
C LEU A 365 -17.19 3.10 -9.68
N GLY A 366 -15.94 3.44 -9.39
CA GLY A 366 -15.13 4.30 -10.24
C GLY A 366 -14.21 3.52 -11.18
N ASP A 367 -13.47 4.26 -12.00
CA ASP A 367 -12.48 3.69 -12.90
C ASP A 367 -11.43 2.88 -12.14
N MET A 368 -11.06 1.75 -12.74
CA MET A 368 -9.85 1.01 -12.43
C MET A 368 -8.74 1.51 -13.37
N LEU A 369 -7.93 2.44 -12.87
CA LEU A 369 -6.87 3.07 -13.66
C LEU A 369 -5.66 2.14 -13.87
N GLU A 370 -4.77 2.51 -14.79
CA GLU A 370 -3.50 1.83 -15.09
C GLU A 370 -3.67 0.39 -15.63
N LEU A 371 -4.80 0.10 -16.26
CA LEU A 371 -5.06 -1.18 -16.93
C LEU A 371 -4.65 -1.19 -18.42
N GLY A 372 -4.40 -0.02 -19.01
CA GLY A 372 -4.00 0.12 -20.41
C GLY A 372 -5.04 -0.42 -21.40
N ARG A 373 -4.60 -1.07 -22.47
CA ARG A 373 -5.47 -1.53 -23.58
C ARG A 373 -6.56 -2.52 -23.15
N ILE A 374 -6.40 -3.21 -22.03
CA ILE A 374 -7.36 -4.21 -21.54
C ILE A 374 -8.33 -3.64 -20.50
N SER A 375 -8.30 -2.32 -20.25
CA SER A 375 -9.18 -1.62 -19.32
C SER A 375 -10.65 -1.93 -19.60
N ARG A 376 -11.11 -1.74 -20.85
CA ARG A 376 -12.48 -2.02 -21.27
C ARG A 376 -12.93 -3.43 -20.89
N LYS A 377 -12.11 -4.46 -21.15
CA LYS A 377 -12.43 -5.85 -20.83
C LYS A 377 -12.69 -6.05 -19.34
N PHE A 378 -11.79 -5.54 -18.49
CA PHE A 378 -11.95 -5.68 -17.04
C PHE A 378 -13.14 -4.91 -16.48
N HIS A 379 -13.42 -3.70 -16.99
CA HIS A 379 -14.61 -2.96 -16.58
C HIS A 379 -15.89 -3.71 -16.99
N GLN A 380 -15.92 -4.30 -18.17
CA GLN A 380 -17.04 -5.16 -18.61
C GLN A 380 -17.20 -6.41 -17.72
N GLU A 381 -16.12 -7.05 -17.31
CA GLU A 381 -16.17 -8.18 -16.37
C GLU A 381 -16.80 -7.77 -15.03
N ILE A 382 -16.45 -6.59 -14.49
CA ILE A 382 -17.07 -6.07 -13.27
C ILE A 382 -18.57 -5.80 -13.48
N GLY A 383 -18.95 -5.21 -14.60
CA GLY A 383 -20.36 -4.98 -14.94
C GLY A 383 -21.20 -6.26 -14.98
N LYS A 384 -20.66 -7.34 -15.55
CA LYS A 384 -21.27 -8.67 -15.53
C LYS A 384 -21.47 -9.18 -14.10
N ILE A 385 -20.44 -9.06 -13.24
CA ILE A 385 -20.54 -9.48 -11.83
C ILE A 385 -21.60 -8.68 -11.10
N VAL A 386 -21.69 -7.37 -11.32
CA VAL A 386 -22.72 -6.52 -10.70
C VAL A 386 -24.12 -6.98 -11.10
N ALA A 387 -24.36 -7.23 -12.39
CA ALA A 387 -25.66 -7.66 -12.91
C ALA A 387 -26.09 -9.05 -12.41
N THR A 388 -25.13 -9.96 -12.19
CA THR A 388 -25.42 -11.34 -11.72
C THR A 388 -25.40 -11.48 -10.20
N SER A 389 -25.14 -10.39 -9.48
CA SER A 389 -25.15 -10.33 -8.01
C SER A 389 -26.45 -9.69 -7.52
N PRO A 390 -26.91 -9.95 -6.28
CA PRO A 390 -28.09 -9.32 -5.71
C PRO A 390 -27.81 -7.85 -5.32
N ILE A 391 -27.45 -7.04 -6.32
CA ILE A 391 -27.21 -5.61 -6.23
C ILE A 391 -28.40 -4.88 -6.83
N TYR A 392 -29.01 -3.98 -6.06
CA TYR A 392 -30.18 -3.23 -6.49
C TYR A 392 -29.83 -2.12 -7.47
N SER A 393 -28.78 -1.34 -7.21
CA SER A 393 -28.42 -0.21 -8.07
C SER A 393 -26.92 -0.06 -8.24
N LEU A 394 -26.52 0.35 -9.45
CA LEU A 394 -25.15 0.67 -9.85
C LEU A 394 -25.03 2.16 -10.17
N ILE A 395 -24.07 2.84 -9.53
CA ILE A 395 -23.59 4.18 -9.92
C ILE A 395 -22.17 4.02 -10.42
N ALA A 396 -21.95 4.17 -11.71
CA ALA A 396 -20.64 4.11 -12.36
C ALA A 396 -20.09 5.52 -12.59
N ILE A 397 -18.82 5.77 -12.18
CA ILE A 397 -18.21 7.12 -12.21
C ILE A 397 -16.87 7.07 -12.93
N GLY A 398 -16.71 7.87 -13.99
CA GLY A 398 -15.44 8.01 -14.71
C GLY A 398 -15.55 7.66 -16.19
N GLU A 399 -14.44 7.71 -16.91
CA GLU A 399 -14.43 7.49 -18.36
C GLU A 399 -14.60 6.00 -18.72
N ASP A 400 -13.90 5.11 -18.03
CA ASP A 400 -13.95 3.66 -18.29
C ASP A 400 -15.07 2.96 -17.54
N ALA A 401 -15.58 3.54 -16.45
CA ALA A 401 -16.71 3.01 -15.70
C ALA A 401 -18.00 2.91 -16.55
N ARG A 402 -18.10 3.66 -17.66
CA ARG A 402 -19.18 3.46 -18.67
C ARG A 402 -19.30 2.02 -19.15
N PHE A 403 -18.17 1.30 -19.25
CA PHE A 403 -18.15 -0.09 -19.68
C PHE A 403 -18.70 -1.03 -18.60
N ILE A 404 -18.61 -0.65 -17.29
CA ILE A 404 -19.28 -1.35 -16.21
C ILE A 404 -20.80 -1.23 -16.41
N ALA A 405 -21.31 0.00 -16.59
CA ALA A 405 -22.72 0.29 -16.78
C ALA A 405 -23.29 -0.41 -18.02
N GLN A 406 -22.58 -0.35 -19.17
CA GLN A 406 -22.97 -1.04 -20.39
C GLN A 406 -23.08 -2.56 -20.22
N ALA A 407 -22.05 -3.15 -19.59
CA ALA A 407 -22.04 -4.59 -19.38
C ALA A 407 -23.12 -5.04 -18.37
N ALA A 408 -23.38 -4.27 -17.34
CA ALA A 408 -24.46 -4.55 -16.39
C ALA A 408 -25.83 -4.55 -17.09
N ARG A 409 -26.10 -3.56 -17.95
CA ARG A 409 -27.32 -3.49 -18.76
C ARG A 409 -27.43 -4.69 -19.70
N ASN A 410 -26.36 -5.02 -20.43
CA ASN A 410 -26.34 -6.14 -21.38
C ASN A 410 -26.51 -7.51 -20.71
N CYS A 411 -26.22 -7.60 -19.39
CA CYS A 411 -26.38 -8.81 -18.61
C CYS A 411 -27.69 -8.83 -17.78
N GLY A 412 -28.68 -7.97 -18.11
CA GLY A 412 -30.04 -8.06 -17.60
C GLY A 412 -30.32 -7.21 -16.34
N MET A 413 -29.39 -6.35 -15.89
CA MET A 413 -29.74 -5.40 -14.84
C MET A 413 -30.71 -4.33 -15.39
N GLU A 414 -31.78 -4.03 -14.64
CA GLU A 414 -32.80 -3.05 -15.04
C GLU A 414 -32.17 -1.67 -15.28
N GLY A 415 -32.52 -1.05 -16.42
CA GLY A 415 -31.97 0.22 -16.85
C GLY A 415 -32.15 1.36 -15.86
N ASP A 416 -33.30 1.39 -15.17
CA ASP A 416 -33.64 2.41 -14.16
C ASP A 416 -32.82 2.31 -12.87
N ASN A 417 -32.09 1.23 -12.71
CA ASN A 417 -31.19 1.00 -11.59
C ASN A 417 -29.70 1.21 -11.97
N ILE A 418 -29.40 1.62 -13.20
CA ILE A 418 -28.05 1.86 -13.70
C ILE A 418 -27.82 3.34 -14.01
N PHE A 419 -26.91 3.96 -13.28
CA PHE A 419 -26.56 5.37 -13.44
C PHE A 419 -25.09 5.51 -13.83
N TYR A 420 -24.80 6.39 -14.77
CA TYR A 420 -23.43 6.69 -15.21
C TYR A 420 -23.18 8.19 -15.17
N PHE A 421 -22.07 8.56 -14.55
CA PHE A 421 -21.64 9.96 -14.43
C PHE A 421 -20.13 10.09 -14.68
N LYS A 422 -19.72 11.24 -15.21
CA LYS A 422 -18.31 11.62 -15.25
C LYS A 422 -17.88 12.36 -13.98
N ASP A 423 -18.80 13.09 -13.37
CA ASP A 423 -18.56 13.91 -12.19
C ASP A 423 -19.11 13.26 -10.91
N LYS A 424 -18.24 13.18 -9.89
CA LYS A 424 -18.58 12.56 -8.61
C LYS A 424 -19.57 13.37 -7.77
N LYS A 425 -19.69 14.71 -7.98
CA LYS A 425 -20.66 15.53 -7.26
C LYS A 425 -22.07 15.25 -7.76
N VAL A 426 -22.21 15.11 -9.09
CA VAL A 426 -23.52 14.74 -9.70
C VAL A 426 -23.90 13.34 -9.26
N ALA A 427 -22.97 12.40 -9.28
CA ALA A 427 -23.19 11.05 -8.80
C ALA A 427 -23.58 10.99 -7.31
N SER A 428 -23.01 11.86 -6.47
CA SER A 428 -23.37 11.95 -5.04
C SER A 428 -24.81 12.43 -4.82
N ARG A 429 -25.27 13.40 -5.62
CA ARG A 429 -26.68 13.85 -5.56
C ARG A 429 -27.63 12.70 -5.91
N LYS A 430 -27.29 11.98 -6.97
CA LYS A 430 -28.10 10.80 -7.36
C LYS A 430 -28.08 9.71 -6.30
N LEU A 431 -26.94 9.45 -5.68
CA LEU A 431 -26.84 8.53 -4.55
C LEU A 431 -27.79 8.98 -3.42
N LYS A 432 -27.74 10.28 -3.03
CA LYS A 432 -28.59 10.85 -1.97
C LYS A 432 -30.10 10.66 -2.25
N GLU A 433 -30.53 10.85 -3.51
CA GLU A 433 -31.92 10.61 -3.95
C GLU A 433 -32.33 9.13 -3.86
N LEU A 434 -31.40 8.21 -4.09
CA LEU A 434 -31.66 6.78 -4.10
C LEU A 434 -31.71 6.16 -2.70
N LEU A 435 -31.02 6.76 -1.73
CA LEU A 435 -30.87 6.19 -0.38
C LEU A 435 -32.19 6.03 0.33
N LYS A 436 -32.37 4.87 0.94
CA LYS A 436 -33.48 4.53 1.85
C LYS A 436 -32.92 4.01 3.18
N PRO A 437 -33.69 4.12 4.26
CA PRO A 437 -33.30 3.51 5.54
C PRO A 437 -32.89 2.04 5.36
N LYS A 438 -31.86 1.62 6.08
CA LYS A 438 -31.29 0.27 6.07
C LYS A 438 -30.59 -0.15 4.77
N ASP A 439 -30.34 0.75 3.82
CA ASP A 439 -29.50 0.44 2.67
C ASP A 439 -28.07 0.11 3.07
N ALA A 440 -27.40 -0.67 2.24
CA ALA A 440 -25.95 -0.86 2.26
C ALA A 440 -25.35 -0.28 0.98
N VAL A 441 -24.33 0.54 1.12
CA VAL A 441 -23.64 1.21 0.00
C VAL A 441 -22.18 0.81 -0.02
N LEU A 442 -21.66 0.37 -1.17
CA LEU A 442 -20.23 0.18 -1.38
C LEU A 442 -19.69 1.32 -2.24
N ILE A 443 -18.57 1.95 -1.83
CA ILE A 443 -17.86 2.96 -2.61
C ILE A 443 -16.46 2.44 -2.91
N LYS A 444 -16.11 2.29 -4.21
CA LYS A 444 -14.80 1.80 -4.64
C LYS A 444 -14.34 2.39 -5.98
N GLY A 445 -13.09 2.85 -6.03
CA GLY A 445 -12.45 3.35 -7.25
C GLY A 445 -10.95 3.54 -7.07
N SER A 446 -10.24 3.83 -8.15
CA SER A 446 -8.80 4.11 -8.09
C SER A 446 -8.50 5.38 -7.29
N ARG A 447 -7.33 5.43 -6.63
CA ARG A 447 -6.93 6.52 -5.72
C ARG A 447 -7.09 7.92 -6.34
N LYS A 448 -6.73 8.09 -7.60
CA LYS A 448 -6.82 9.38 -8.31
C LYS A 448 -8.25 9.88 -8.51
N MET A 449 -9.25 9.01 -8.38
CA MET A 449 -10.67 9.39 -8.49
C MET A 449 -11.16 10.15 -7.26
N GLY A 450 -10.58 9.88 -6.09
CA GLY A 450 -10.95 10.54 -4.83
C GLY A 450 -12.41 10.30 -4.45
N LEU A 451 -12.91 9.06 -4.62
CA LEU A 451 -14.33 8.76 -4.40
C LEU A 451 -14.74 8.84 -2.93
N GLU A 452 -13.82 8.85 -1.99
CA GLU A 452 -14.10 9.14 -0.58
C GLU A 452 -14.76 10.51 -0.36
N GLU A 453 -14.56 11.44 -1.29
CA GLU A 453 -15.20 12.77 -1.22
C GLU A 453 -16.73 12.71 -1.42
N ILE A 454 -17.26 11.61 -1.95
CA ILE A 454 -18.72 11.40 -2.06
C ILE A 454 -19.39 11.58 -0.70
N MET A 455 -18.74 11.14 0.37
CA MET A 455 -19.23 11.30 1.74
C MET A 455 -19.45 12.76 2.14
N LYS A 456 -18.62 13.69 1.64
CA LYS A 456 -18.77 15.13 1.91
C LYS A 456 -19.98 15.76 1.22
N TYR A 457 -20.47 15.13 0.16
CA TYR A 457 -21.61 15.63 -0.60
C TYR A 457 -22.93 14.96 -0.20
N LEU A 458 -22.90 13.93 0.64
CA LEU A 458 -24.08 13.35 1.26
C LEU A 458 -24.55 14.16 2.48
N SER A 459 -23.57 14.72 3.20
CA SER A 459 -23.84 15.70 4.28
C SER A 459 -24.32 17.03 3.68
#